data_f66a9aa248e45f8a09d1a6533c54b414
#
_entry.id   f66a9aa248e45f8a09d1a6533c54b414
#
_cell.length_a   1.000
_cell.length_b   1.000
_cell.length_c   1.000
_cell.angle_alpha   90.00
_cell.angle_beta   90.00
_cell.angle_gamma   90.00
#
_symmetry.space_group_name_H-M   'P 1'
#
loop_
_entity.id
_entity.type
_entity.pdbx_description
1 polymer ?
#
loop_
_entity_poly.entity_id
_entity_poly.type
_entity_poly.pdbx_seq_one_letter_code
_entity_poly.pdbx_strand_id
1 'polypeptide(L)'
;SREVMQQTNDYDVVMMPIISQSAPLLGELRPKKSAELINDIVMTLRLGSLFRNHTIRDKLLNKLAPDSLWFAPDALLQNVTGQPSISLPTFFTDKGMPLGVQFAARYADEDTLIDLSAQIEQANPWIDRRPNLS
;
A
#
# COMPACT_ATOMS: atom_id res chain seq x y z
N SER A 1 4.14 -2.50 16.32
CA SER A 1 2.72 -2.86 16.05
C SER A 1 1.82 -2.60 17.27
N ARG A 2 2.22 -3.00 18.50
CA ARG A 2 1.37 -2.80 19.69
C ARG A 2 0.97 -1.34 19.95
N GLU A 3 1.87 -0.38 19.77
CA GLU A 3 1.57 1.04 19.95
C GLU A 3 0.51 1.55 18.98
N VAL A 4 0.61 1.16 17.70
CA VAL A 4 -0.39 1.53 16.69
C VAL A 4 -1.76 0.95 17.04
N MET A 5 -1.81 -0.34 17.40
CA MET A 5 -3.07 -0.99 17.80
C MET A 5 -3.68 -0.33 19.04
N GLN A 6 -2.88 0.12 20.00
CA GLN A 6 -3.36 0.83 21.19
C GLN A 6 -3.93 2.20 20.83
N GLN A 7 -3.29 2.95 19.92
CA GLN A 7 -3.76 4.27 19.49
C GLN A 7 -5.03 4.20 18.64
N THR A 8 -5.24 3.10 17.92
CA THR A 8 -6.41 2.91 17.06
C THR A 8 -7.58 2.18 17.74
N ASN A 9 -7.38 1.66 18.95
CA ASN A 9 -8.37 0.82 19.66
C ASN A 9 -9.64 1.59 20.08
N ASP A 10 -9.55 2.91 20.20
CA ASP A 10 -10.70 3.77 20.58
C ASP A 10 -11.60 4.11 19.37
N TYR A 11 -11.19 3.72 18.15
CA TYR A 11 -11.93 3.96 16.92
C TYR A 11 -12.43 2.62 16.36
N ASP A 12 -13.63 2.62 15.78
CA ASP A 12 -14.16 1.44 15.10
C ASP A 12 -13.40 1.20 13.80
N VAL A 13 -13.10 2.28 13.06
CA VAL A 13 -12.39 2.24 11.79
C VAL A 13 -11.44 3.43 11.66
N VAL A 14 -10.28 3.19 11.09
CA VAL A 14 -9.30 4.21 10.69
C VAL A 14 -9.29 4.32 9.18
N MET A 15 -9.48 5.54 8.67
CA MET A 15 -9.44 5.84 7.24
C MET A 15 -8.11 6.46 6.86
N MET A 16 -7.51 6.00 5.76
CA MET A 16 -6.25 6.50 5.25
C MET A 16 -6.19 6.45 3.71
N PRO A 17 -5.40 7.31 3.06
CA PRO A 17 -5.19 7.21 1.62
C PRO A 17 -4.44 5.92 1.29
N ILE A 18 -4.83 5.22 0.23
CA ILE A 18 -4.10 4.02 -0.21
C ILE A 18 -2.82 4.39 -0.98
N ILE A 19 -2.83 5.54 -1.64
CA ILE A 19 -1.69 6.08 -2.38
C ILE A 19 -1.52 7.57 -2.07
N SER A 20 -0.28 8.04 -2.03
CA SER A 20 0.06 9.42 -1.68
C SER A 20 -0.18 10.42 -2.82
N GLN A 21 -0.41 9.95 -4.03
CA GLN A 21 -0.58 10.77 -5.23
C GLN A 21 -1.44 10.08 -6.29
N SER A 22 -1.70 10.76 -7.39
CA SER A 22 -2.40 10.18 -8.55
C SER A 22 -1.70 8.94 -9.08
N ALA A 23 -2.45 8.09 -9.80
CA ALA A 23 -1.89 6.90 -10.43
C ALA A 23 -0.63 7.25 -11.26
N PRO A 24 0.48 6.51 -11.08
CA PRO A 24 1.73 6.77 -11.79
C PRO A 24 1.60 6.44 -13.27
N LEU A 25 2.42 7.06 -14.09
CA LEU A 25 2.53 6.70 -15.49
C LEU A 25 3.12 5.30 -15.65
N LEU A 26 2.78 4.64 -16.75
CA LEU A 26 3.34 3.33 -17.08
C LEU A 26 4.88 3.39 -17.12
N GLY A 27 5.52 2.60 -16.25
CA GLY A 27 6.97 2.53 -16.15
C GLY A 27 7.61 3.52 -15.16
N GLU A 28 6.86 4.47 -14.60
CA GLU A 28 7.38 5.46 -13.64
C GLU A 28 7.94 4.82 -12.36
N LEU A 29 7.28 3.78 -11.87
CA LEU A 29 7.73 3.04 -10.68
C LEU A 29 8.76 1.95 -10.96
N ARG A 30 9.25 1.84 -12.21
CA ARG A 30 10.30 0.88 -12.52
C ARG A 30 11.59 1.23 -11.79
N PRO A 31 12.29 0.24 -11.22
CA PRO A 31 13.62 0.46 -10.66
C PRO A 31 14.54 1.10 -11.71
N LYS A 32 15.41 2.00 -11.27
CA LYS A 32 16.45 2.54 -12.16
C LYS A 32 17.30 1.38 -12.73
N LYS A 33 17.72 1.47 -13.99
CA LYS A 33 18.56 0.45 -14.64
C LYS A 33 19.79 0.05 -13.82
N SER A 34 20.34 0.98 -13.06
CA SER A 34 21.44 0.70 -12.12
C SER A 34 21.04 -0.25 -10.98
N ALA A 35 19.81 -0.14 -10.48
CA ALA A 35 19.30 -1.02 -9.43
C ALA A 35 19.00 -2.42 -9.99
N GLU A 36 18.46 -2.51 -11.20
CA GLU A 36 18.27 -3.79 -11.92
C GLU A 36 19.62 -4.50 -12.13
N LEU A 37 20.62 -3.79 -12.62
CA LEU A 37 21.97 -4.35 -12.82
C LEU A 37 22.61 -4.85 -11.51
N ILE A 38 22.46 -4.09 -10.43
CA ILE A 38 22.97 -4.52 -9.10
C ILE A 38 22.23 -5.78 -8.65
N ASN A 39 20.92 -5.83 -8.81
CA ASN A 39 20.13 -7.02 -8.46
C ASN A 39 20.58 -8.25 -9.27
N ASP A 40 20.76 -8.09 -10.57
CA ASP A 40 21.21 -9.18 -11.45
C ASP A 40 22.60 -9.68 -11.07
N ILE A 41 23.55 -8.79 -10.75
CA ILE A 41 24.88 -9.15 -10.27
C ILE A 41 24.79 -9.91 -8.95
N VAL A 42 24.00 -9.44 -8.00
CA VAL A 42 23.81 -10.09 -6.70
C VAL A 42 23.22 -11.49 -6.85
N MET A 43 22.21 -11.64 -7.72
CA MET A 43 21.55 -12.92 -7.98
C MET A 43 22.47 -13.89 -8.75
N THR A 44 23.15 -13.41 -9.79
CA THR A 44 24.04 -14.22 -10.63
C THR A 44 25.23 -14.74 -9.84
N LEU A 45 25.83 -13.90 -9.01
CA LEU A 45 26.99 -14.26 -8.18
C LEU A 45 26.60 -14.95 -6.86
N ARG A 46 25.33 -15.21 -6.62
CA ARG A 46 24.82 -15.80 -5.37
C ARG A 46 25.33 -15.09 -4.10
N LEU A 47 25.49 -13.78 -4.17
CA LEU A 47 26.01 -12.95 -3.08
C LEU A 47 24.98 -12.73 -1.96
N GLY A 48 23.91 -13.50 -1.91
CA GLY A 48 22.89 -13.44 -0.85
C GLY A 48 23.46 -13.58 0.57
N SER A 49 24.63 -14.20 0.73
CA SER A 49 25.32 -14.27 2.02
C SER A 49 25.78 -12.90 2.55
N LEU A 50 26.00 -11.92 1.67
CA LEU A 50 26.34 -10.54 2.06
C LEU A 50 25.16 -9.84 2.79
N PHE A 51 23.92 -10.23 2.49
CA PHE A 51 22.73 -9.72 3.17
C PHE A 51 22.56 -10.27 4.58
N ARG A 52 23.34 -11.27 4.99
CA ARG A 52 23.43 -11.72 6.38
C ARG A 52 24.16 -10.72 7.28
N ASN A 53 24.96 -9.84 6.68
CA ASN A 53 25.58 -8.75 7.43
C ASN A 53 24.55 -7.63 7.62
N HIS A 54 24.11 -7.42 8.86
CA HIS A 54 23.10 -6.44 9.22
C HIS A 54 23.44 -5.02 8.73
N THR A 55 24.71 -4.61 8.81
CA THR A 55 25.14 -3.27 8.41
C THR A 55 24.98 -3.02 6.91
N ILE A 56 25.30 -4.03 6.08
CA ILE A 56 25.18 -3.91 4.62
C ILE A 56 23.70 -3.93 4.22
N ARG A 57 22.93 -4.84 4.81
CA ARG A 57 21.49 -4.95 4.60
C ARG A 57 20.78 -3.65 4.95
N ASP A 58 21.04 -3.10 6.15
CA ASP A 58 20.37 -1.90 6.64
C ASP A 58 20.72 -0.66 5.82
N LYS A 59 21.98 -0.52 5.39
CA LYS A 59 22.37 0.56 4.45
C LYS A 59 21.66 0.42 3.10
N LEU A 60 21.51 -0.78 2.57
CA LEU A 60 20.85 -1.03 1.30
C LEU A 60 19.34 -0.82 1.42
N LEU A 61 18.72 -1.33 2.48
CA LEU A 61 17.29 -1.11 2.76
C LEU A 61 16.98 0.37 2.95
N ASN A 62 17.77 1.10 3.73
CA ASN A 62 17.59 2.54 3.95
C ASN A 62 17.77 3.35 2.67
N LYS A 63 18.53 2.86 1.69
CA LYS A 63 18.72 3.51 0.40
C LYS A 63 17.63 3.19 -0.61
N LEU A 64 17.06 1.98 -0.57
CA LEU A 64 16.07 1.51 -1.54
C LEU A 64 14.62 1.69 -1.03
N ALA A 65 14.41 1.57 0.28
CA ALA A 65 13.07 1.65 0.88
C ALA A 65 12.35 2.98 0.61
N PRO A 66 12.98 4.16 0.72
CA PRO A 66 12.30 5.42 0.48
C PRO A 66 11.67 5.50 -0.91
N ASP A 67 12.39 5.06 -1.94
CA ASP A 67 11.92 5.12 -3.33
C ASP A 67 10.73 4.16 -3.61
N SER A 68 10.57 3.13 -2.78
CA SER A 68 9.51 2.12 -2.95
C SER A 68 8.28 2.37 -2.08
N LEU A 69 8.47 3.00 -0.92
CA LEU A 69 7.43 3.14 0.09
C LEU A 69 6.70 4.50 0.04
N TRP A 70 7.32 5.53 -0.56
CA TRP A 70 6.73 6.86 -0.58
C TRP A 70 5.40 6.95 -1.35
N PHE A 71 5.20 6.02 -2.31
CA PHE A 71 3.99 5.99 -3.13
C PHE A 71 2.76 5.52 -2.35
N ALA A 72 2.92 4.52 -1.49
CA ALA A 72 1.85 3.95 -0.68
C ALA A 72 2.34 3.66 0.76
N PRO A 73 2.67 4.69 1.54
CA PRO A 73 3.29 4.52 2.85
C PRO A 73 2.36 3.82 3.84
N ASP A 74 1.07 4.11 3.78
CA ASP A 74 0.09 3.61 4.74
C ASP A 74 -0.40 2.18 4.40
N ALA A 75 -0.29 1.74 3.15
CA ALA A 75 -0.76 0.42 2.71
C ALA A 75 -0.02 -0.76 3.37
N LEU A 76 1.18 -0.53 3.90
CA LEU A 76 1.98 -1.56 4.56
C LEU A 76 1.69 -1.70 6.06
N LEU A 77 1.03 -0.73 6.66
CA LEU A 77 0.82 -0.71 8.11
C LEU A 77 0.05 -1.94 8.57
N GLN A 78 -1.03 -2.30 7.89
CA GLN A 78 -1.88 -3.44 8.24
C GLN A 78 -1.16 -4.78 8.06
N ASN A 79 -0.24 -4.88 7.08
CA ASN A 79 0.61 -6.06 6.92
C ASN A 79 1.54 -6.29 8.12
N VAL A 80 1.93 -5.22 8.83
CA VAL A 80 2.78 -5.27 10.02
C VAL A 80 1.96 -5.47 11.29
N THR A 81 0.79 -4.85 11.38
CA THR A 81 -0.08 -4.94 12.57
C THR A 81 -0.94 -6.18 12.57
N GLY A 82 -1.29 -6.73 11.40
CA GLY A 82 -2.23 -7.84 11.24
C GLY A 82 -3.70 -7.42 11.37
N GLN A 83 -3.97 -6.11 11.37
CA GLN A 83 -5.34 -5.60 11.36
C GLN A 83 -5.99 -5.84 10.00
N PRO A 84 -7.29 -6.17 9.95
CA PRO A 84 -8.01 -6.26 8.70
C PRO A 84 -8.12 -4.89 8.03
N SER A 85 -8.06 -4.87 6.70
CA SER A 85 -8.26 -3.64 5.94
C SER A 85 -8.92 -3.90 4.59
N ILE A 86 -9.65 -2.89 4.11
CA ILE A 86 -10.33 -2.90 2.82
C ILE A 86 -10.03 -1.60 2.06
N SER A 87 -9.89 -1.68 0.76
CA SER A 87 -9.76 -0.51 -0.12
C SER A 87 -11.02 -0.34 -0.95
N LEU A 88 -11.60 0.85 -0.91
CA LEU A 88 -12.82 1.19 -1.63
C LEU A 88 -12.55 2.34 -2.62
N PRO A 89 -13.06 2.27 -3.87
CA PRO A 89 -12.89 3.30 -4.89
C PRO A 89 -13.89 4.46 -4.69
N THR A 90 -13.74 5.18 -3.59
CA THR A 90 -14.70 6.20 -3.15
C THR A 90 -14.61 7.50 -3.94
N PHE A 91 -13.46 7.79 -4.54
CA PHE A 91 -13.21 9.01 -5.27
C PHE A 91 -12.70 8.75 -6.69
N PHE A 92 -12.82 9.77 -7.53
CA PHE A 92 -12.26 9.78 -8.86
C PHE A 92 -11.54 11.10 -9.08
N THR A 93 -10.41 11.05 -9.78
CA THR A 93 -9.70 12.25 -10.21
C THR A 93 -10.49 12.97 -11.32
N ASP A 94 -10.16 14.24 -11.62
CA ASP A 94 -10.74 14.99 -12.74
C ASP A 94 -10.56 14.29 -14.10
N LYS A 95 -9.58 13.40 -14.20
CA LYS A 95 -9.33 12.55 -15.38
C LYS A 95 -10.11 11.24 -15.39
N GLY A 96 -11.01 11.03 -14.41
CA GLY A 96 -11.81 9.81 -14.30
C GLY A 96 -11.05 8.58 -13.76
N MET A 97 -9.84 8.74 -13.25
CA MET A 97 -9.10 7.64 -12.63
C MET A 97 -9.62 7.38 -11.22
N PRO A 98 -9.85 6.11 -10.84
CA PRO A 98 -10.29 5.79 -9.49
C PRO A 98 -9.21 6.12 -8.47
N LEU A 99 -9.63 6.66 -7.33
CA LEU A 99 -8.80 6.94 -6.18
C LEU A 99 -9.35 6.17 -4.98
N GLY A 100 -8.60 5.18 -4.53
CA GLY A 100 -8.99 4.33 -3.42
C GLY A 100 -8.72 4.98 -2.07
N VAL A 101 -9.59 4.66 -1.12
CA VAL A 101 -9.39 4.95 0.30
C VAL A 101 -9.34 3.62 1.03
N GLN A 102 -8.36 3.49 1.91
CA GLN A 102 -8.20 2.32 2.76
C GLN A 102 -8.89 2.55 4.10
N PHE A 103 -9.63 1.55 4.53
CA PHE A 103 -10.23 1.50 5.86
C PHE A 103 -9.63 0.31 6.60
N ALA A 104 -9.19 0.52 7.83
CA ALA A 104 -8.67 -0.52 8.71
C ALA A 104 -9.52 -0.59 9.98
N ALA A 105 -9.90 -1.79 10.39
CA ALA A 105 -10.64 -2.02 11.63
C ALA A 105 -9.74 -2.58 12.72
N ARG A 106 -10.32 -2.87 13.88
CA ARG A 106 -9.66 -3.55 14.98
C ARG A 106 -9.23 -4.95 14.56
N TYR A 107 -8.30 -5.52 15.29
CA TYR A 107 -7.86 -6.89 15.02
C TYR A 107 -9.04 -7.88 15.08
N ALA A 108 -9.17 -8.71 14.05
CA ALA A 108 -10.24 -9.71 13.86
C ALA A 108 -11.67 -9.12 13.80
N ASP A 109 -11.81 -7.88 13.31
CA ASP A 109 -13.10 -7.17 13.16
C ASP A 109 -13.38 -6.90 11.67
N GLU A 110 -13.36 -7.95 10.87
CA GLU A 110 -13.66 -7.91 9.43
C GLU A 110 -15.13 -7.53 9.17
N ASP A 111 -16.03 -7.91 10.06
CA ASP A 111 -17.46 -7.65 9.93
C ASP A 111 -17.76 -6.15 9.86
N THR A 112 -17.11 -5.35 10.71
CA THR A 112 -17.21 -3.89 10.68
C THR A 112 -16.82 -3.30 9.32
N LEU A 113 -15.77 -3.84 8.67
CA LEU A 113 -15.34 -3.38 7.35
C LEU A 113 -16.32 -3.76 6.26
N ILE A 114 -16.89 -4.96 6.32
CA ILE A 114 -17.89 -5.44 5.35
C ILE A 114 -19.14 -4.59 5.44
N ASP A 115 -19.66 -4.35 6.64
CA ASP A 115 -20.85 -3.54 6.86
C ASP A 115 -20.62 -2.08 6.42
N LEU A 116 -19.48 -1.49 6.77
CA LEU A 116 -19.12 -0.15 6.33
C LEU A 116 -19.01 -0.06 4.81
N SER A 117 -18.37 -1.06 4.16
CA SER A 117 -18.20 -1.06 2.71
C SER A 117 -19.54 -1.14 1.98
N ALA A 118 -20.47 -1.95 2.49
CA ALA A 118 -21.84 -2.05 1.94
C ALA A 118 -22.60 -0.72 2.05
N GLN A 119 -22.47 -0.02 3.17
CA GLN A 119 -23.09 1.31 3.36
C GLN A 119 -22.48 2.36 2.42
N ILE A 120 -21.15 2.37 2.27
CA ILE A 120 -20.46 3.30 1.37
C ILE A 120 -20.84 3.02 -0.09
N GLU A 121 -20.89 1.75 -0.51
CA GLU A 121 -21.29 1.37 -1.87
C GLU A 121 -22.75 1.75 -2.16
N GLN A 122 -23.63 1.58 -1.19
CA GLN A 122 -25.03 2.01 -1.33
C GLN A 122 -25.16 3.54 -1.45
N ALA A 123 -24.35 4.30 -0.70
CA ALA A 123 -24.36 5.75 -0.74
C ALA A 123 -23.69 6.35 -1.98
N ASN A 124 -22.67 5.69 -2.51
CA ASN A 124 -21.89 6.13 -3.68
C ASN A 124 -21.56 4.95 -4.58
N PRO A 125 -22.52 4.43 -5.37
CA PRO A 125 -22.33 3.25 -6.20
C PRO A 125 -21.22 3.44 -7.23
N TRP A 126 -20.36 2.43 -7.38
CA TRP A 126 -19.26 2.43 -8.36
C TRP A 126 -19.30 1.28 -9.36
N ILE A 127 -20.22 0.29 -9.20
CA ILE A 127 -20.24 -0.92 -10.01
C ILE A 127 -20.43 -0.67 -11.52
N ASP A 128 -21.12 0.42 -11.87
CA ASP A 128 -21.37 0.81 -13.26
C ASP A 128 -20.30 1.73 -13.83
N ARG A 129 -19.35 2.18 -13.02
CA ARG A 129 -18.26 3.07 -13.45
C ARG A 129 -17.15 2.25 -14.09
N ARG A 130 -17.28 2.04 -15.39
CA ARG A 130 -16.29 1.30 -16.20
C ARG A 130 -15.44 2.25 -17.04
N PRO A 131 -14.15 1.94 -17.27
CA PRO A 131 -13.32 2.73 -18.17
C PRO A 131 -13.88 2.65 -19.59
N ASN A 132 -13.84 3.76 -20.31
CA ASN A 132 -14.15 3.76 -21.74
C ASN A 132 -12.95 3.18 -22.50
N LEU A 133 -13.10 1.97 -23.03
CA LEU A 133 -12.05 1.23 -23.73
C LEU A 133 -12.14 1.41 -25.26
N SER A 134 -12.82 2.48 -25.74
CA SER A 134 -12.93 2.80 -27.16
C SER A 134 -11.64 3.45 -27.72
#